data_ba9da6d72df2769b7daec420e3715e64
#
_entry.id   ba9da6d72df2769b7daec420e3715e64
#
_cell.length_a   1.000
_cell.length_b   1.000
_cell.length_c   1.000
_cell.angle_alpha   90.00
_cell.angle_beta   90.00
_cell.angle_gamma   90.00
#
_symmetry.space_group_name_H-M   'P 1'
#
loop_
_entity.id
_entity.type
_entity.pdbx_description
1 polymer ?
#
loop_
_entity_poly.entity_id
_entity_poly.type
_entity_poly.pdbx_seq_one_letter_code
_entity_poly.pdbx_strand_id
1 'polypeptide(L)'
;GGWLITHLGDEDGGVYKLNLNGDLIPYLLEVNGQLLPPTNYVHIDNLGRVWVTVSTRLIPRILGCKPNFKDGFIILIDEEKPRIVAENLGFTNECLIHPVTGDLYVNETFSRCLSKFNVSSKGHLLNKTTVMEFGTGEFPDGFAFDIEGGVWVTCVVSNKIIRISSNGQKEIIINDSDVSHVNYVEEAY
;
A
#
# COMPACT_ATOMS: atom_id res chain seq x y z
N GLY A 1 6.71 18.82 15.12
CA GLY A 1 5.50 18.01 14.90
C GLY A 1 4.84 18.34 13.58
N GLY A 2 3.87 17.56 13.17
CA GLY A 2 3.15 17.68 11.92
C GLY A 2 2.76 16.31 11.37
N TRP A 3 2.27 16.31 10.14
CA TRP A 3 1.84 15.09 9.44
C TRP A 3 2.55 14.99 8.10
N LEU A 4 2.81 13.77 7.63
CA LEU A 4 3.15 13.50 6.24
C LEU A 4 1.86 13.14 5.50
N ILE A 5 1.69 13.71 4.32
CA ILE A 5 0.50 13.55 3.48
C ILE A 5 0.98 13.20 2.08
N THR A 6 0.41 12.14 1.50
CA THR A 6 0.64 11.80 0.09
C THR A 6 -0.25 12.66 -0.82
N HIS A 7 0.29 13.02 -1.97
CA HIS A 7 -0.45 13.65 -3.06
C HIS A 7 -0.81 12.61 -4.11
N LEU A 8 -2.09 12.31 -4.19
CA LEU A 8 -2.67 11.37 -5.16
C LEU A 8 -3.33 12.17 -6.29
N GLY A 9 -2.53 12.97 -6.99
CA GLY A 9 -3.00 13.78 -8.12
C GLY A 9 -3.32 12.95 -9.37
N ASP A 10 -3.69 13.63 -10.45
CA ASP A 10 -4.00 12.96 -11.72
C ASP A 10 -2.73 12.60 -12.49
N GLU A 11 -1.74 13.50 -12.53
CA GLU A 11 -0.51 13.37 -13.33
C GLU A 11 0.76 13.42 -12.48
N ASP A 12 0.72 14.07 -11.33
CA ASP A 12 1.84 14.23 -10.41
C ASP A 12 1.54 13.68 -9.02
N GLY A 13 2.59 13.47 -8.24
CA GLY A 13 2.50 12.94 -6.91
C GLY A 13 3.55 13.52 -5.97
N GLY A 14 3.72 12.87 -4.86
CA GLY A 14 4.72 13.21 -3.88
C GLY A 14 4.24 13.07 -2.44
N VAL A 15 5.13 13.39 -1.52
CA VAL A 15 4.82 13.48 -0.10
C VAL A 15 5.06 14.91 0.35
N TYR A 16 4.14 15.43 1.14
CA TYR A 16 4.19 16.76 1.72
C TYR A 16 4.15 16.66 3.24
N LYS A 17 4.76 17.64 3.89
CA LYS A 17 4.66 17.81 5.33
C LYS A 17 3.70 18.94 5.64
N LEU A 18 2.64 18.62 6.38
CA LEU A 18 1.74 19.61 6.97
C LEU A 18 2.23 19.98 8.35
N ASN A 19 2.64 21.22 8.53
CA ASN A 19 3.09 21.76 9.82
C ASN A 19 1.90 22.07 10.73
N LEU A 20 2.18 22.25 12.03
CA LEU A 20 1.17 22.67 13.01
C LEU A 20 0.57 24.06 12.71
N ASN A 21 1.27 24.89 11.94
CA ASN A 21 0.78 26.21 11.52
C ASN A 21 -0.14 26.14 10.29
N GLY A 22 -0.35 24.97 9.71
CA GLY A 22 -1.14 24.78 8.49
C GLY A 22 -0.35 24.91 7.18
N ASP A 23 0.96 25.13 7.22
CA ASP A 23 1.80 25.22 6.03
C ASP A 23 2.01 23.82 5.43
N LEU A 24 1.86 23.70 4.13
CA LEU A 24 2.14 22.48 3.37
C LEU A 24 3.48 22.65 2.63
N ILE A 25 4.47 21.84 3.00
CA ILE A 25 5.84 21.93 2.49
C ILE A 25 6.19 20.64 1.76
N PRO A 26 6.80 20.68 0.55
CA PRO A 26 7.30 19.49 -0.12
C PRO A 26 8.28 18.71 0.77
N TYR A 27 8.08 17.39 0.85
CA TYR A 27 8.94 16.46 1.60
C TYR A 27 9.68 15.50 0.67
N LEU A 28 8.97 14.88 -0.28
CA LEU A 28 9.54 14.03 -1.31
C LEU A 28 8.76 14.24 -2.62
N LEU A 29 9.42 14.76 -3.66
CA LEU A 29 8.81 14.97 -4.98
C LEU A 29 9.45 14.11 -6.07
N GLU A 30 10.64 13.57 -5.81
CA GLU A 30 11.38 12.77 -6.77
C GLU A 30 12.16 11.63 -6.09
N VAL A 31 12.46 10.59 -6.84
CA VAL A 31 13.40 9.54 -6.45
C VAL A 31 14.25 9.16 -7.66
N ASN A 32 15.56 8.98 -7.46
CA ASN A 32 16.52 8.66 -8.51
C ASN A 32 16.50 9.66 -9.70
N GLY A 33 16.19 10.96 -9.44
CA GLY A 33 16.09 12.00 -10.45
C GLY A 33 14.83 11.95 -11.32
N GLN A 34 13.82 11.20 -10.91
CA GLN A 34 12.50 11.13 -11.57
C GLN A 34 11.41 11.64 -10.63
N LEU A 35 10.56 12.52 -11.16
CA LEU A 35 9.38 13.00 -10.44
C LEU A 35 8.46 11.83 -10.09
N LEU A 36 7.83 11.91 -8.92
CA LEU A 36 6.89 10.89 -8.47
C LEU A 36 5.55 11.03 -9.20
N PRO A 37 5.02 9.93 -9.72
CA PRO A 37 3.63 9.88 -10.17
C PRO A 37 2.69 9.91 -8.96
N PRO A 38 1.36 9.91 -9.15
CA PRO A 38 0.39 9.89 -8.07
C PRO A 38 0.77 8.91 -6.95
N THR A 39 1.03 9.46 -5.76
CA THR A 39 1.62 8.75 -4.62
C THR A 39 0.52 8.32 -3.66
N ASN A 40 0.45 7.02 -3.33
CA ASN A 40 -0.71 6.45 -2.65
C ASN A 40 -0.65 6.60 -1.12
N TYR A 41 0.39 6.09 -0.47
CA TYR A 41 0.40 5.98 0.99
C TYR A 41 1.75 6.33 1.58
N VAL A 42 1.74 6.83 2.83
CA VAL A 42 2.95 7.12 3.60
C VAL A 42 2.81 6.59 5.02
N HIS A 43 3.82 5.88 5.50
CA HIS A 43 3.92 5.33 6.84
C HIS A 43 5.24 5.72 7.50
N ILE A 44 5.20 6.11 8.78
CA ILE A 44 6.39 6.33 9.60
C ILE A 44 6.46 5.19 10.61
N ASP A 45 7.52 4.40 10.56
CA ASP A 45 7.72 3.30 11.50
C ASP A 45 8.31 3.77 12.85
N ASN A 46 8.39 2.85 13.80
CA ASN A 46 8.89 3.13 15.15
C ASN A 46 10.39 3.51 15.20
N LEU A 47 11.13 3.31 14.11
CA LEU A 47 12.53 3.74 13.96
C LEU A 47 12.63 5.10 13.27
N GLY A 48 11.49 5.74 12.95
CA GLY A 48 11.44 7.03 12.26
C GLY A 48 11.69 6.93 10.75
N ARG A 49 11.76 5.72 10.18
CA ARG A 49 11.89 5.52 8.74
C ARG A 49 10.53 5.77 8.06
N VAL A 50 10.58 6.41 6.91
CA VAL A 50 9.38 6.75 6.13
C VAL A 50 9.27 5.81 4.93
N TRP A 51 8.16 5.09 4.86
CA TRP A 51 7.81 4.17 3.79
C TRP A 51 6.73 4.80 2.92
N VAL A 52 6.92 4.81 1.62
CA VAL A 52 6.00 5.45 0.67
C VAL A 52 5.65 4.46 -0.42
N THR A 53 4.36 4.32 -0.73
CA THR A 53 3.91 3.48 -1.84
C THR A 53 3.46 4.31 -3.03
N VAL A 54 3.79 3.82 -4.21
CA VAL A 54 3.32 4.33 -5.50
C VAL A 54 2.65 3.19 -6.25
N SER A 55 1.37 3.36 -6.56
CA SER A 55 0.55 2.27 -7.12
C SER A 55 1.01 1.81 -8.50
N THR A 56 1.40 2.75 -9.35
CA THR A 56 1.82 2.51 -10.74
C THR A 56 2.66 3.68 -11.23
N ARG A 57 3.50 3.45 -12.23
CA ARG A 57 4.22 4.51 -12.96
C ARG A 57 3.40 5.11 -14.08
N LEU A 58 2.24 4.53 -14.42
CA LEU A 58 1.39 5.01 -15.50
C LEU A 58 0.64 6.29 -15.11
N ILE A 59 0.51 7.19 -16.06
CA ILE A 59 -0.23 8.44 -15.96
C ILE A 59 -1.23 8.52 -17.13
N PRO A 60 -2.52 8.69 -16.85
CA PRO A 60 -3.15 8.70 -15.52
C PRO A 60 -3.12 7.32 -14.86
N ARG A 61 -3.12 7.32 -13.52
CA ARG A 61 -2.95 6.09 -12.70
C ARG A 61 -3.98 4.99 -12.99
N ILE A 62 -5.15 5.35 -13.50
CA ILE A 62 -6.21 4.39 -13.85
C ILE A 62 -5.73 3.37 -14.89
N LEU A 63 -4.75 3.71 -15.71
CA LEU A 63 -4.16 2.79 -16.69
C LEU A 63 -3.41 1.62 -16.04
N GLY A 64 -3.03 1.75 -14.78
CA GLY A 64 -2.40 0.69 -13.97
C GLY A 64 -3.39 -0.25 -13.29
N CYS A 65 -4.69 0.07 -13.31
CA CYS A 65 -5.75 -0.75 -12.72
C CYS A 65 -6.05 -1.97 -13.60
N LYS A 66 -5.10 -2.92 -13.66
CA LYS A 66 -5.21 -4.11 -14.53
C LYS A 66 -4.72 -5.36 -13.80
N PRO A 67 -5.41 -6.50 -13.96
CA PRO A 67 -4.89 -7.77 -13.53
C PRO A 67 -3.52 -8.04 -14.18
N ASN A 68 -2.62 -8.66 -13.45
CA ASN A 68 -1.29 -9.05 -13.93
C ASN A 68 -0.35 -7.89 -14.38
N PHE A 69 -0.73 -6.62 -14.19
CA PHE A 69 0.13 -5.48 -14.39
C PHE A 69 0.82 -5.09 -13.09
N LYS A 70 2.14 -5.08 -13.08
CA LYS A 70 2.95 -4.94 -11.86
C LYS A 70 4.09 -3.96 -12.09
N ASP A 71 3.84 -2.69 -11.86
CA ASP A 71 4.84 -1.62 -11.93
C ASP A 71 4.86 -0.71 -10.68
N GLY A 72 4.02 -1.05 -9.69
CA GLY A 72 4.02 -0.40 -8.39
C GLY A 72 5.32 -0.62 -7.63
N PHE A 73 5.64 0.29 -6.73
CA PHE A 73 6.90 0.27 -5.99
C PHE A 73 6.79 0.88 -4.60
N ILE A 74 7.79 0.60 -3.76
CA ILE A 74 7.93 1.13 -2.41
C ILE A 74 9.23 1.91 -2.31
N ILE A 75 9.15 3.11 -1.74
CA ILE A 75 10.30 3.98 -1.44
C ILE A 75 10.54 3.94 0.07
N LEU A 76 11.80 3.90 0.46
CA LEU A 76 12.25 4.11 1.82
C LEU A 76 13.02 5.42 1.92
N ILE A 77 12.70 6.20 2.96
CA ILE A 77 13.44 7.39 3.39
C ILE A 77 13.89 7.15 4.84
N ASP A 78 15.18 7.11 5.04
CA ASP A 78 15.83 6.99 6.35
C ASP A 78 16.98 7.99 6.46
N GLU A 79 18.06 7.69 7.18
CA GLU A 79 19.26 8.52 7.25
C GLU A 79 20.00 8.64 5.92
N GLU A 80 19.74 7.72 4.99
CA GLU A 80 20.26 7.75 3.62
C GLU A 80 19.34 8.56 2.68
N LYS A 81 19.74 8.67 1.41
CA LYS A 81 18.88 9.27 0.39
C LYS A 81 17.64 8.41 0.14
N PRO A 82 16.51 9.05 -0.24
CA PRO A 82 15.33 8.30 -0.69
C PRO A 82 15.69 7.28 -1.76
N ARG A 83 15.21 6.05 -1.61
CA ARG A 83 15.52 4.96 -2.54
C ARG A 83 14.34 4.02 -2.72
N ILE A 84 14.21 3.45 -3.91
CA ILE A 84 13.24 2.39 -4.19
C ILE A 84 13.79 1.10 -3.58
N VAL A 85 12.98 0.44 -2.75
CA VAL A 85 13.35 -0.78 -2.01
C VAL A 85 12.57 -2.02 -2.43
N ALA A 86 11.46 -1.85 -3.16
CA ALA A 86 10.73 -2.92 -3.83
C ALA A 86 10.05 -2.39 -5.10
N GLU A 87 9.97 -3.22 -6.11
CA GLU A 87 9.37 -2.94 -7.41
C GLU A 87 8.55 -4.14 -7.91
N ASN A 88 7.86 -3.97 -9.03
CA ASN A 88 7.05 -5.01 -9.68
C ASN A 88 5.91 -5.51 -8.77
N LEU A 89 5.25 -4.57 -8.10
CA LEU A 89 4.10 -4.82 -7.24
C LEU A 89 2.80 -4.50 -7.98
N GLY A 90 1.76 -5.26 -7.70
CA GLY A 90 0.50 -5.19 -8.43
C GLY A 90 -0.45 -4.10 -7.95
N PHE A 91 -0.12 -2.84 -8.23
CA PHE A 91 -0.86 -1.66 -7.79
C PHE A 91 -0.80 -1.51 -6.27
N THR A 92 0.38 -1.13 -5.76
CA THR A 92 0.61 -0.94 -4.32
C THR A 92 -0.33 0.07 -3.71
N ASN A 93 -0.94 -0.32 -2.60
CA ASN A 93 -1.77 0.54 -1.79
C ASN A 93 -1.10 0.78 -0.43
N GLU A 94 -1.79 0.55 0.67
CA GLU A 94 -1.25 0.75 2.01
C GLU A 94 -0.10 -0.21 2.33
N CYS A 95 0.90 0.28 3.05
CA CYS A 95 1.95 -0.55 3.65
C CYS A 95 2.20 -0.17 5.11
N LEU A 96 2.39 -1.18 5.96
CA LEU A 96 2.65 -1.01 7.40
C LEU A 96 3.72 -1.98 7.89
N ILE A 97 4.50 -1.54 8.87
CA ILE A 97 5.40 -2.42 9.61
C ILE A 97 4.61 -3.16 10.70
N HIS A 98 4.68 -4.48 10.69
CA HIS A 98 4.06 -5.30 11.73
C HIS A 98 4.71 -5.02 13.10
N PRO A 99 3.93 -4.66 14.13
CA PRO A 99 4.48 -4.12 15.38
C PRO A 99 5.32 -5.12 16.19
N VAL A 100 5.15 -6.42 15.96
CA VAL A 100 5.86 -7.49 16.68
C VAL A 100 6.99 -8.08 15.85
N THR A 101 6.74 -8.43 14.58
CA THR A 101 7.73 -9.13 13.75
C THR A 101 8.69 -8.18 13.03
N GLY A 102 8.31 -6.91 12.84
CA GLY A 102 9.07 -5.94 12.07
C GLY A 102 9.02 -6.16 10.55
N ASP A 103 8.24 -7.12 10.07
CA ASP A 103 8.02 -7.33 8.63
C ASP A 103 7.18 -6.18 8.05
N LEU A 104 7.46 -5.79 6.82
CA LEU A 104 6.61 -4.85 6.08
C LEU A 104 5.52 -5.62 5.34
N TYR A 105 4.28 -5.26 5.59
CA TYR A 105 3.11 -5.75 4.87
C TYR A 105 2.66 -4.72 3.85
N VAL A 106 2.12 -5.15 2.71
CA VAL A 106 1.61 -4.28 1.66
C VAL A 106 0.44 -4.92 0.93
N ASN A 107 -0.62 -4.14 0.71
CA ASN A 107 -1.71 -4.50 -0.19
C ASN A 107 -1.32 -4.24 -1.65
N GLU A 108 -1.53 -5.25 -2.49
CA GLU A 108 -1.41 -5.17 -3.94
C GLU A 108 -2.81 -5.29 -4.55
N THR A 109 -3.49 -4.15 -4.72
CA THR A 109 -4.94 -4.08 -5.01
C THR A 109 -5.35 -4.88 -6.25
N PHE A 110 -4.65 -4.68 -7.38
CA PHE A 110 -5.00 -5.38 -8.63
C PHE A 110 -4.32 -6.73 -8.81
N SER A 111 -3.32 -7.06 -7.99
CA SER A 111 -2.87 -8.44 -7.79
C SER A 111 -3.75 -9.20 -6.80
N ARG A 112 -4.70 -8.53 -6.14
CA ARG A 112 -5.61 -9.10 -5.14
C ARG A 112 -4.88 -9.92 -4.09
N CYS A 113 -3.83 -9.36 -3.51
CA CYS A 113 -3.12 -10.04 -2.44
C CYS A 113 -2.58 -9.09 -1.38
N LEU A 114 -2.44 -9.62 -0.18
CA LEU A 114 -1.63 -9.06 0.88
C LEU A 114 -0.28 -9.77 0.85
N SER A 115 0.78 -9.00 0.60
CA SER A 115 2.15 -9.47 0.61
C SER A 115 2.91 -8.99 1.84
N LYS A 116 3.98 -9.70 2.21
CA LYS A 116 4.92 -9.24 3.22
C LYS A 116 6.36 -9.45 2.81
N PHE A 117 7.22 -8.64 3.39
CA PHE A 117 8.68 -8.68 3.24
C PHE A 117 9.35 -8.73 4.61
N ASN A 118 10.44 -9.47 4.75
CA ASN A 118 11.34 -9.27 5.86
C ASN A 118 12.11 -7.97 5.68
N VAL A 119 12.24 -7.18 6.74
CA VAL A 119 12.95 -5.90 6.71
C VAL A 119 14.32 -6.06 7.39
N SER A 120 15.40 -5.85 6.65
CA SER A 120 16.75 -5.86 7.23
C SER A 120 17.00 -4.63 8.09
N SER A 121 18.05 -4.64 8.92
CA SER A 121 18.47 -3.48 9.73
C SER A 121 18.76 -2.22 8.88
N LYS A 122 19.14 -2.40 7.62
CA LYS A 122 19.38 -1.33 6.64
C LYS A 122 18.15 -0.98 5.80
N GLY A 123 16.95 -1.49 6.15
CA GLY A 123 15.71 -1.21 5.43
C GLY A 123 15.54 -1.93 4.08
N HIS A 124 16.42 -2.89 3.73
CA HIS A 124 16.18 -3.70 2.53
C HIS A 124 15.01 -4.65 2.74
N LEU A 125 14.14 -4.73 1.74
CA LEU A 125 13.02 -5.66 1.68
C LEU A 125 13.48 -6.98 1.04
N LEU A 126 13.32 -8.07 1.79
CA LEU A 126 13.81 -9.40 1.43
C LEU A 126 12.64 -10.40 1.50
N ASN A 127 12.77 -11.52 0.77
CA ASN A 127 11.90 -12.69 0.93
C ASN A 127 10.39 -12.32 0.82
N LYS A 128 9.99 -11.66 -0.28
CA LYS A 128 8.56 -11.41 -0.53
C LYS A 128 7.77 -12.71 -0.45
N THR A 129 6.70 -12.72 0.35
CA THR A 129 5.74 -13.83 0.44
C THR A 129 4.32 -13.31 0.40
N THR A 130 3.41 -14.06 -0.21
CA THR A 130 1.98 -13.78 -0.15
C THR A 130 1.42 -14.29 1.17
N VAL A 131 0.78 -13.40 1.92
CA VAL A 131 0.09 -13.71 3.19
C VAL A 131 -1.32 -14.23 2.90
N MET A 132 -2.00 -13.56 1.96
CA MET A 132 -3.38 -13.90 1.56
C MET A 132 -3.61 -13.53 0.10
N GLU A 133 -4.27 -14.43 -0.62
CA GLU A 133 -4.89 -14.14 -1.91
C GLU A 133 -6.39 -13.88 -1.72
N PHE A 134 -6.89 -12.85 -2.38
CA PHE A 134 -8.29 -12.43 -2.30
C PHE A 134 -9.07 -12.90 -3.52
N GLY A 135 -10.37 -13.15 -3.32
CA GLY A 135 -11.26 -13.66 -4.34
C GLY A 135 -11.92 -12.57 -5.20
N THR A 136 -12.96 -13.00 -5.92
CA THR A 136 -13.77 -12.14 -6.78
C THR A 136 -14.33 -10.93 -6.01
N GLY A 137 -14.16 -9.73 -6.57
CA GLY A 137 -14.59 -8.46 -5.99
C GLY A 137 -13.76 -7.99 -4.79
N GLU A 138 -12.84 -8.79 -4.30
CA GLU A 138 -12.04 -8.45 -3.13
C GLU A 138 -10.75 -7.74 -3.55
N PHE A 139 -10.83 -6.44 -3.72
CA PHE A 139 -9.70 -5.56 -4.03
C PHE A 139 -9.18 -4.94 -2.72
N PRO A 140 -8.06 -5.43 -2.15
CA PRO A 140 -7.55 -4.94 -0.88
C PRO A 140 -7.07 -3.50 -1.01
N ASP A 141 -7.45 -2.65 -0.04
CA ASP A 141 -7.14 -1.22 0.01
C ASP A 141 -6.37 -0.89 1.29
N GLY A 142 -7.05 -0.50 2.36
CA GLY A 142 -6.44 -0.25 3.66
C GLY A 142 -6.40 -1.49 4.54
N PHE A 143 -5.48 -1.51 5.54
CA PHE A 143 -5.45 -2.57 6.53
C PHE A 143 -4.87 -2.11 7.88
N ALA A 144 -5.12 -2.88 8.93
CA ALA A 144 -4.59 -2.65 10.26
C ALA A 144 -4.24 -3.98 10.95
N PHE A 145 -3.31 -3.95 11.89
CA PHE A 145 -3.00 -5.09 12.74
C PHE A 145 -3.83 -5.07 14.02
N ASP A 146 -4.27 -6.24 14.48
CA ASP A 146 -4.86 -6.38 15.79
C ASP A 146 -3.83 -6.85 16.85
N ILE A 147 -4.25 -6.84 18.11
CA ILE A 147 -3.38 -7.23 19.24
C ILE A 147 -3.05 -8.74 19.27
N GLU A 148 -3.76 -9.55 18.50
CA GLU A 148 -3.54 -11.00 18.36
C GLU A 148 -2.58 -11.33 17.21
N GLY A 149 -2.08 -10.30 16.52
CA GLY A 149 -1.23 -10.42 15.33
C GLY A 149 -1.99 -10.74 14.05
N GLY A 150 -3.32 -10.58 14.06
CA GLY A 150 -4.15 -10.67 12.87
C GLY A 150 -4.11 -9.39 12.03
N VAL A 151 -4.53 -9.50 10.78
CA VAL A 151 -4.61 -8.38 9.83
C VAL A 151 -6.06 -8.18 9.42
N TRP A 152 -6.57 -6.97 9.61
CA TRP A 152 -7.89 -6.55 9.16
C TRP A 152 -7.75 -5.77 7.86
N VAL A 153 -8.38 -6.24 6.79
CA VAL A 153 -8.25 -5.68 5.45
C VAL A 153 -9.62 -5.20 4.97
N THR A 154 -9.67 -3.96 4.47
CA THR A 154 -10.83 -3.46 3.74
C THR A 154 -10.71 -3.82 2.27
N CYS A 155 -11.78 -4.36 1.68
CA CYS A 155 -11.85 -4.65 0.26
C CYS A 155 -12.88 -3.73 -0.38
N VAL A 156 -12.40 -2.80 -1.19
CA VAL A 156 -13.25 -1.95 -2.03
C VAL A 156 -13.93 -2.80 -3.10
N VAL A 157 -14.94 -2.29 -3.78
CA VAL A 157 -15.79 -3.01 -4.74
C VAL A 157 -16.76 -3.98 -4.05
N SER A 158 -16.26 -4.94 -3.26
CA SER A 158 -17.12 -5.89 -2.54
C SER A 158 -17.61 -5.39 -1.18
N ASN A 159 -17.23 -4.19 -0.72
CA ASN A 159 -17.59 -3.63 0.58
C ASN A 159 -17.42 -4.64 1.73
N LYS A 160 -16.28 -5.34 1.76
CA LYS A 160 -15.97 -6.32 2.79
C LYS A 160 -14.93 -5.80 3.77
N ILE A 161 -15.04 -6.24 5.01
CA ILE A 161 -13.95 -6.26 5.96
C ILE A 161 -13.59 -7.71 6.24
N ILE A 162 -12.34 -8.05 5.99
CA ILE A 162 -11.79 -9.40 6.12
C ILE A 162 -10.72 -9.39 7.21
N ARG A 163 -10.81 -10.31 8.16
CA ARG A 163 -9.76 -10.58 9.13
C ARG A 163 -8.95 -11.79 8.69
N ILE A 164 -7.64 -11.66 8.68
CA ILE A 164 -6.70 -12.75 8.49
C ILE A 164 -6.02 -12.98 9.84
N SER A 165 -6.27 -14.10 10.45
CA SER A 165 -5.68 -14.44 11.75
C SER A 165 -4.16 -14.70 11.64
N SER A 166 -3.44 -14.67 12.75
CA SER A 166 -1.99 -14.91 12.78
C SER A 166 -1.58 -16.29 12.25
N ASN A 167 -2.49 -17.26 12.19
CA ASN A 167 -2.28 -18.57 11.58
C ASN A 167 -2.74 -18.65 10.11
N GLY A 168 -3.12 -17.51 9.49
CA GLY A 168 -3.48 -17.40 8.09
C GLY A 168 -4.94 -17.76 7.75
N GLN A 169 -5.82 -17.94 8.74
CA GLN A 169 -7.23 -18.18 8.49
C GLN A 169 -7.96 -16.89 8.11
N LYS A 170 -8.73 -16.94 7.02
CA LYS A 170 -9.55 -15.85 6.50
C LYS A 170 -10.95 -15.92 7.14
N GLU A 171 -11.40 -14.80 7.69
CA GLU A 171 -12.74 -14.59 8.23
C GLU A 171 -13.35 -13.34 7.62
N ILE A 172 -14.56 -13.43 7.09
CA ILE A 172 -15.31 -12.26 6.60
C ILE A 172 -16.11 -11.70 7.78
N ILE A 173 -15.71 -10.52 8.23
CA ILE A 173 -16.33 -9.86 9.41
C ILE A 173 -17.55 -9.04 8.96
N ILE A 174 -17.41 -8.31 7.85
CA ILE A 174 -18.49 -7.55 7.24
C ILE A 174 -18.56 -7.94 5.77
N ASN A 175 -19.78 -8.16 5.28
CA ASN A 175 -20.06 -8.39 3.88
C ASN A 175 -21.30 -7.59 3.47
N ASP A 176 -21.08 -6.46 2.83
CA ASP A 176 -22.13 -5.60 2.27
C ASP A 176 -21.97 -5.50 0.74
N SER A 177 -21.74 -6.65 0.12
CA SER A 177 -21.47 -6.73 -1.31
C SER A 177 -22.74 -6.53 -2.14
N ASP A 178 -22.68 -5.62 -3.11
CA ASP A 178 -23.62 -5.59 -4.23
C ASP A 178 -23.09 -6.48 -5.36
N VAL A 179 -23.76 -7.59 -5.59
CA VAL A 179 -23.34 -8.59 -6.61
C VAL A 179 -23.31 -7.99 -8.00
N SER A 180 -24.24 -7.09 -8.33
CA SER A 180 -24.30 -6.46 -9.66
C SER A 180 -23.12 -5.52 -9.87
N HIS A 181 -22.73 -4.76 -8.83
CA HIS A 181 -21.55 -3.91 -8.85
C HIS A 181 -20.26 -4.72 -8.96
N VAL A 182 -20.14 -5.79 -8.18
CA VAL A 182 -18.98 -6.69 -8.25
C VAL A 182 -18.82 -7.27 -9.66
N ASN A 183 -19.90 -7.80 -10.24
CA ASN A 183 -19.86 -8.36 -11.60
C ASN A 183 -19.47 -7.29 -12.64
N TYR A 184 -20.03 -6.09 -12.53
CA TYR A 184 -19.69 -4.99 -13.44
C TYR A 184 -18.19 -4.65 -13.41
N VAL A 185 -17.61 -4.60 -12.22
CA VAL A 185 -16.17 -4.31 -12.08
C VAL A 185 -15.32 -5.48 -12.58
N GLU A 186 -15.69 -6.72 -12.27
CA GLU A 186 -14.97 -7.92 -12.73
C GLU A 186 -14.95 -8.07 -14.27
N GLU A 187 -16.02 -7.63 -14.93
CA GLU A 187 -16.09 -7.62 -16.39
C GLU A 187 -15.28 -6.49 -17.02
N ALA A 188 -15.04 -5.40 -16.29
CA ALA A 188 -14.27 -4.25 -16.75
C ALA A 188 -12.75 -4.42 -16.61
N TYR A 189 -12.31 -5.29 -15.71
CA TYR A 189 -10.90 -5.51 -15.34
C TYR A 189 -10.50 -7.01 -15.46
#